data_b702ad9f9caa0817257cb8337b2644eb
#
_entry.id   b702ad9f9caa0817257cb8337b2644eb
#
_cell.length_a   1.000
_cell.length_b   1.000
_cell.length_c   1.000
_cell.angle_alpha   90.00
_cell.angle_beta   90.00
_cell.angle_gamma   90.00
#
_symmetry.space_group_name_H-M   'P 1'
#
loop_
_entity.id
_entity.type
_entity.pdbx_description
1 polymer ?
#
loop_
_entity_poly.entity_id
_entity_poly.type
_entity_poly.pdbx_seq_one_letter_code
_entity_poly.pdbx_strand_id
1 'polypeptide(L)'
;MTLEDRSDTLAVAALFGEGALDALGVHGEAGAARAFAGGVVFADPRLASAGARAIVGPPTGGTAPGDGLRAAATQAGFAETNAAEYDQARIALGLPDGSRDLEIEKAILLENGFDELNGIDWNKGCYMGQELTARTKYRGLVRKRLMPVAIEGLAPAPGTPVMAGEQEAGEMRSSQDGIGLALLRLDRIEE
;
A
#
# COMPACT_ATOMS: atom_id res chain seq x y z
N MET A 1 19.64 12.90 13.21
CA MET A 1 18.89 11.65 12.97
C MET A 1 19.88 10.65 12.39
N THR A 2 19.97 9.45 12.94
CA THR A 2 20.82 8.36 12.41
C THR A 2 19.92 7.39 11.68
N LEU A 3 20.29 6.99 10.46
CA LEU A 3 19.61 5.96 9.67
C LEU A 3 20.52 4.73 9.63
N GLU A 4 19.93 3.56 9.84
CA GLU A 4 20.63 2.28 9.83
C GLU A 4 19.84 1.30 8.97
N ASP A 5 20.51 0.65 8.01
CA ASP A 5 19.94 -0.48 7.27
C ASP A 5 19.97 -1.73 8.16
N ARG A 6 18.81 -2.33 8.40
CA ARG A 6 18.62 -3.52 9.23
C ARG A 6 18.12 -4.72 8.41
N SER A 7 18.21 -4.67 7.09
CA SER A 7 17.70 -5.71 6.18
C SER A 7 18.30 -7.09 6.45
N ASP A 8 19.54 -7.15 6.91
CA ASP A 8 20.21 -8.41 7.26
C ASP A 8 19.73 -9.02 8.59
N THR A 9 19.05 -8.24 9.42
CA THR A 9 18.68 -8.64 10.78
C THR A 9 17.17 -8.64 11.02
N LEU A 10 16.38 -8.07 10.15
CA LEU A 10 14.94 -7.97 10.25
C LEU A 10 14.27 -8.50 8.99
N ALA A 11 13.20 -9.27 9.16
CA ALA A 11 12.28 -9.65 8.09
C ALA A 11 10.97 -8.87 8.22
N VAL A 12 10.41 -8.49 7.08
CA VAL A 12 9.10 -7.85 6.99
C VAL A 12 8.17 -8.75 6.19
N ALA A 13 6.95 -8.95 6.68
CA ALA A 13 5.91 -9.66 5.95
C ALA A 13 4.59 -8.88 5.96
N ALA A 14 3.80 -9.07 4.90
CA ALA A 14 2.39 -8.73 4.87
C ALA A 14 1.58 -9.98 5.22
N LEU A 15 0.59 -9.82 6.11
CA LEU A 15 -0.36 -10.85 6.50
C LEU A 15 -1.75 -10.29 6.17
N PHE A 16 -2.38 -10.83 5.14
CA PHE A 16 -3.57 -10.24 4.55
C PHE A 16 -4.64 -11.30 4.26
N GLY A 17 -5.83 -10.84 3.93
CA GLY A 17 -7.01 -11.64 3.70
C GLY A 17 -8.11 -11.34 4.73
N GLU A 18 -9.28 -11.88 4.49
CA GLU A 18 -10.42 -11.71 5.38
C GLU A 18 -10.12 -12.28 6.77
N GLY A 19 -10.45 -11.53 7.83
CA GLY A 19 -10.19 -11.95 9.21
C GLY A 19 -8.72 -11.90 9.65
N ALA A 20 -7.79 -11.37 8.84
CA ALA A 20 -6.36 -11.37 9.15
C ALA A 20 -6.03 -10.70 10.49
N LEU A 21 -6.67 -9.58 10.82
CA LEU A 21 -6.44 -8.86 12.07
C LEU A 21 -6.96 -9.66 13.28
N ASP A 22 -8.12 -10.30 13.14
CA ASP A 22 -8.71 -11.14 14.20
C ASP A 22 -7.85 -12.36 14.47
N ALA A 23 -7.38 -13.05 13.43
CA ALA A 23 -6.48 -14.21 13.53
C ALA A 23 -5.17 -13.85 14.25
N LEU A 24 -4.71 -12.62 14.09
CA LEU A 24 -3.51 -12.11 14.75
C LEU A 24 -3.80 -11.52 16.14
N GLY A 25 -5.08 -11.39 16.54
CA GLY A 25 -5.47 -10.71 17.76
C GLY A 25 -5.02 -9.23 17.79
N VAL A 26 -5.00 -8.59 16.64
CA VAL A 26 -4.71 -7.16 16.49
C VAL A 26 -6.05 -6.44 16.37
N HIS A 27 -6.49 -5.83 17.48
CA HIS A 27 -7.77 -5.14 17.54
C HIS A 27 -7.56 -3.65 17.72
N GLY A 28 -8.41 -2.84 17.11
CA GLY A 28 -8.37 -1.40 17.23
C GLY A 28 -8.12 -0.70 15.90
N GLU A 29 -7.57 0.50 15.99
CA GLU A 29 -7.36 1.39 14.86
C GLU A 29 -6.11 0.99 14.03
N ALA A 30 -5.98 1.61 12.85
CA ALA A 30 -4.79 1.50 12.02
C ALA A 30 -3.52 1.78 12.85
N GLY A 31 -2.52 0.91 12.72
CA GLY A 31 -1.29 0.98 13.52
C GLY A 31 -1.36 0.32 14.90
N ALA A 32 -2.52 -0.21 15.34
CA ALA A 32 -2.59 -1.02 16.55
C ALA A 32 -1.60 -2.19 16.43
N ALA A 33 -0.84 -2.47 17.50
CA ALA A 33 0.29 -3.39 17.45
C ALA A 33 0.35 -4.31 18.67
N ARG A 34 0.98 -5.48 18.47
CA ARG A 34 1.30 -6.42 19.55
C ARG A 34 2.59 -7.18 19.30
N ALA A 35 3.12 -7.83 20.33
CA ALA A 35 4.26 -8.73 20.18
C ALA A 35 3.87 -9.95 19.32
N PHE A 36 4.77 -10.35 18.41
CA PHE A 36 4.56 -11.47 17.49
C PHE A 36 5.90 -12.03 17.02
N ALA A 37 6.10 -13.35 17.14
CA ALA A 37 7.25 -14.08 16.61
C ALA A 37 8.63 -13.48 16.98
N GLY A 38 8.78 -12.96 18.21
CA GLY A 38 10.01 -12.29 18.65
C GLY A 38 10.19 -10.86 18.12
N GLY A 39 9.19 -10.31 17.46
CA GLY A 39 9.12 -8.93 16.98
C GLY A 39 7.76 -8.31 17.24
N VAL A 40 7.23 -7.61 16.26
CA VAL A 40 5.94 -6.90 16.32
C VAL A 40 5.09 -7.20 15.10
N VAL A 41 3.77 -7.35 15.31
CA VAL A 41 2.76 -7.30 14.25
C VAL A 41 1.83 -6.13 14.53
N PHE A 42 1.42 -5.43 13.46
CA PHE A 42 0.55 -4.26 13.57
C PHE A 42 -0.41 -4.18 12.37
N ALA A 43 -1.61 -3.67 12.62
CA ALA A 43 -2.55 -3.35 11.55
C ALA A 43 -1.90 -2.37 10.57
N ASP A 44 -2.03 -2.61 9.27
CA ASP A 44 -1.43 -1.72 8.27
C ASP A 44 -1.92 -0.28 8.49
N PRO A 45 -1.03 0.67 8.83
CA PRO A 45 -1.43 2.02 9.19
C PRO A 45 -2.05 2.79 8.03
N ARG A 46 -1.83 2.34 6.80
CA ARG A 46 -2.43 2.96 5.61
C ARG A 46 -3.91 2.62 5.50
N LEU A 47 -4.27 1.35 5.74
CA LEU A 47 -5.64 0.87 5.61
C LEU A 47 -5.79 -0.46 6.35
N ALA A 48 -6.70 -0.54 7.32
CA ALA A 48 -6.90 -1.76 8.11
C ALA A 48 -7.32 -2.97 7.26
N SER A 49 -8.06 -2.77 6.18
CA SER A 49 -8.43 -3.82 5.23
C SER A 49 -7.24 -4.41 4.45
N ALA A 50 -6.08 -3.76 4.48
CA ALA A 50 -4.83 -4.33 3.96
C ALA A 50 -4.25 -5.43 4.86
N GLY A 51 -4.88 -5.68 6.03
CA GLY A 51 -4.43 -6.66 7.00
C GLY A 51 -3.34 -6.10 7.91
N ALA A 52 -2.30 -6.88 8.14
CA ALA A 52 -1.22 -6.54 9.07
C ALA A 52 0.16 -6.61 8.41
N ARG A 53 1.11 -5.91 9.05
CA ARG A 53 2.53 -6.07 8.78
C ARG A 53 3.23 -6.61 10.01
N ALA A 54 4.16 -7.53 9.79
CA ALA A 54 5.04 -8.02 10.83
C ALA A 54 6.47 -7.59 10.56
N ILE A 55 7.18 -7.17 11.60
CA ILE A 55 8.62 -6.91 11.58
C ILE A 55 9.24 -7.76 12.68
N VAL A 56 10.07 -8.71 12.29
CA VAL A 56 10.64 -9.69 13.21
C VAL A 56 12.14 -9.85 13.00
N GLY A 57 12.85 -10.09 14.10
CA GLY A 57 14.25 -10.51 14.06
C GLY A 57 14.42 -12.01 13.91
N PRO A 58 15.66 -12.52 13.88
CA PRO A 58 15.91 -13.95 13.91
C PRO A 58 15.38 -14.56 15.22
N PRO A 59 14.81 -15.77 15.19
CA PRO A 59 14.42 -16.47 16.40
C PRO A 59 15.66 -16.78 17.25
N THR A 60 15.49 -16.89 18.57
CA THR A 60 16.57 -17.28 19.48
C THR A 60 17.15 -18.63 19.03
N GLY A 61 18.42 -18.64 18.59
CA GLY A 61 19.08 -19.82 18.02
C GLY A 61 18.78 -20.10 16.55
N GLY A 62 18.01 -19.27 15.86
CA GLY A 62 17.72 -19.35 14.42
C GLY A 62 18.77 -18.66 13.55
N THR A 63 18.83 -19.03 12.29
CA THR A 63 19.82 -18.55 11.32
C THR A 63 19.29 -17.47 10.39
N ALA A 64 17.98 -17.40 10.18
CA ALA A 64 17.36 -16.40 9.29
C ALA A 64 16.25 -15.61 9.99
N PRO A 65 16.12 -14.29 9.72
CA PRO A 65 15.10 -13.44 10.33
C PRO A 65 13.65 -13.91 10.09
N GLY A 66 13.39 -14.61 8.98
CA GLY A 66 12.05 -15.06 8.60
C GLY A 66 11.57 -16.40 9.18
N ASP A 67 12.46 -17.21 9.79
CA ASP A 67 12.10 -18.58 10.18
C ASP A 67 11.00 -18.63 11.25
N GLY A 68 11.11 -17.81 12.29
CA GLY A 68 10.10 -17.71 13.35
C GLY A 68 8.79 -17.10 12.85
N LEU A 69 8.86 -16.18 11.92
CA LEU A 69 7.69 -15.52 11.31
C LEU A 69 6.81 -16.51 10.58
N ARG A 70 7.40 -17.34 9.68
CA ARG A 70 6.66 -18.33 8.90
C ARG A 70 5.92 -19.32 9.79
N ALA A 71 6.60 -19.87 10.81
CA ALA A 71 5.99 -20.78 11.77
C ALA A 71 4.83 -20.13 12.55
N ALA A 72 5.02 -18.92 13.04
CA ALA A 72 4.00 -18.20 13.80
C ALA A 72 2.79 -17.79 12.92
N ALA A 73 3.02 -17.40 11.66
CA ALA A 73 1.96 -17.09 10.72
C ALA A 73 1.12 -18.33 10.39
N THR A 74 1.77 -19.47 10.13
CA THR A 74 1.07 -20.74 9.90
C THR A 74 0.25 -21.17 11.13
N GLN A 75 0.79 -21.01 12.33
CA GLN A 75 0.05 -21.30 13.57
C GLN A 75 -1.15 -20.37 13.77
N ALA A 76 -1.08 -19.15 13.29
CA ALA A 76 -2.18 -18.19 13.28
C ALA A 76 -3.19 -18.42 12.13
N GLY A 77 -2.99 -19.47 11.31
CA GLY A 77 -3.92 -19.86 10.24
C GLY A 77 -3.60 -19.27 8.87
N PHE A 78 -2.47 -18.59 8.70
CA PHE A 78 -2.07 -18.06 7.39
C PHE A 78 -1.38 -19.12 6.54
N ALA A 79 -1.71 -19.13 5.25
CA ALA A 79 -0.96 -19.85 4.22
C ALA A 79 0.11 -18.93 3.62
N GLU A 80 1.27 -19.50 3.29
CA GLU A 80 2.28 -18.76 2.54
C GLU A 80 1.80 -18.55 1.11
N THR A 81 2.01 -17.36 0.60
CA THR A 81 1.65 -16.99 -0.76
C THR A 81 2.79 -16.23 -1.45
N ASN A 82 2.56 -15.75 -2.66
CA ASN A 82 3.56 -15.10 -3.50
C ASN A 82 3.28 -13.59 -3.65
N ALA A 83 4.23 -12.89 -4.26
CA ALA A 83 4.13 -11.44 -4.47
C ALA A 83 2.97 -11.04 -5.40
N ALA A 84 2.56 -11.91 -6.34
CA ALA A 84 1.47 -11.62 -7.27
C ALA A 84 0.11 -11.55 -6.55
N GLU A 85 -0.15 -12.47 -5.61
CA GLU A 85 -1.37 -12.43 -4.80
C GLU A 85 -1.40 -11.20 -3.87
N TYR A 86 -0.26 -10.82 -3.31
CA TYR A 86 -0.18 -9.57 -2.55
C TYR A 86 -0.41 -8.34 -3.45
N ASP A 87 0.14 -8.33 -4.67
CA ASP A 87 -0.09 -7.26 -5.64
C ASP A 87 -1.56 -7.14 -6.01
N GLN A 88 -2.22 -8.26 -6.28
CA GLN A 88 -3.65 -8.27 -6.57
C GLN A 88 -4.45 -7.67 -5.40
N ALA A 89 -4.15 -8.09 -4.17
CA ALA A 89 -4.83 -7.58 -2.97
C ALA A 89 -4.61 -6.07 -2.77
N ARG A 90 -3.35 -5.57 -2.88
CA ARG A 90 -3.07 -4.14 -2.71
C ARG A 90 -3.69 -3.28 -3.81
N ILE A 91 -3.67 -3.76 -5.06
CA ILE A 91 -4.27 -3.07 -6.21
C ILE A 91 -5.78 -2.93 -6.00
N ALA A 92 -6.45 -4.02 -5.60
CA ALA A 92 -7.89 -4.01 -5.32
C ALA A 92 -8.27 -2.99 -4.24
N LEU A 93 -7.38 -2.73 -3.29
CA LEU A 93 -7.55 -1.74 -2.23
C LEU A 93 -7.10 -0.32 -2.62
N GLY A 94 -6.61 -0.11 -3.83
CA GLY A 94 -6.09 1.18 -4.24
C GLY A 94 -4.76 1.57 -3.58
N LEU A 95 -4.01 0.61 -3.04
CA LEU A 95 -2.73 0.85 -2.38
C LEU A 95 -1.58 0.94 -3.39
N PRO A 96 -0.97 2.12 -3.60
CA PRO A 96 0.16 2.26 -4.50
C PRO A 96 1.42 1.58 -3.97
N ASP A 97 2.23 1.06 -4.88
CA ASP A 97 3.64 0.79 -4.65
C ASP A 97 4.46 2.00 -5.11
N GLY A 98 5.19 2.62 -4.17
CA GLY A 98 5.92 3.85 -4.43
C GLY A 98 6.90 3.77 -5.59
N SER A 99 7.49 2.60 -5.83
CA SER A 99 8.48 2.40 -6.90
C SER A 99 7.87 2.18 -8.27
N ARG A 100 6.64 1.69 -8.33
CA ARG A 100 5.97 1.27 -9.57
C ARG A 100 4.82 2.20 -9.98
N ASP A 101 4.11 2.76 -9.00
CA ASP A 101 2.87 3.49 -9.25
C ASP A 101 3.03 5.01 -9.15
N LEU A 102 4.09 5.48 -8.46
CA LEU A 102 4.32 6.91 -8.25
C LEU A 102 5.46 7.41 -9.15
N GLU A 103 5.18 8.43 -9.92
CA GLU A 103 6.20 9.07 -10.76
C GLU A 103 7.15 9.91 -9.89
N ILE A 104 8.44 9.59 -9.94
CA ILE A 104 9.47 10.25 -9.14
C ILE A 104 9.46 11.76 -9.43
N GLU A 105 9.50 12.56 -8.35
CA GLU A 105 9.50 14.03 -8.36
C GLU A 105 8.25 14.71 -8.98
N LYS A 106 7.28 13.95 -9.51
CA LYS A 106 6.08 14.50 -10.14
C LYS A 106 4.78 14.09 -9.43
N ALA A 107 4.79 12.97 -8.70
CA ALA A 107 3.58 12.47 -8.05
C ALA A 107 3.03 13.47 -7.02
N ILE A 108 1.75 13.83 -7.17
CA ILE A 108 1.02 14.66 -6.21
C ILE A 108 0.38 13.74 -5.17
N LEU A 109 0.73 13.90 -3.90
CA LEU A 109 0.31 12.99 -2.82
C LEU A 109 -1.21 12.79 -2.78
N LEU A 110 -1.98 13.85 -2.86
CA LEU A 110 -3.45 13.80 -2.81
C LEU A 110 -4.07 13.10 -4.02
N GLU A 111 -3.47 13.19 -5.19
CA GLU A 111 -3.92 12.46 -6.38
C GLU A 111 -3.68 10.94 -6.25
N ASN A 112 -2.72 10.57 -5.42
CA ASN A 112 -2.33 9.17 -5.17
C ASN A 112 -2.91 8.60 -3.86
N GLY A 113 -3.94 9.24 -3.29
CA GLY A 113 -4.67 8.71 -2.15
C GLY A 113 -3.96 8.82 -0.81
N PHE A 114 -2.88 9.61 -0.68
CA PHE A 114 -2.10 9.67 0.56
C PHE A 114 -2.86 10.27 1.74
N ASP A 115 -3.88 11.05 1.52
CA ASP A 115 -4.76 11.55 2.59
C ASP A 115 -5.61 10.41 3.16
N GLU A 116 -6.24 9.65 2.30
CA GLU A 116 -7.07 8.50 2.64
C GLU A 116 -6.25 7.33 3.21
N LEU A 117 -4.99 7.25 2.82
CA LEU A 117 -4.06 6.21 3.26
C LEU A 117 -3.22 6.64 4.49
N ASN A 118 -3.64 7.70 5.21
CA ASN A 118 -2.94 8.21 6.39
C ASN A 118 -1.46 8.60 6.13
N GLY A 119 -1.11 8.92 4.89
CA GLY A 119 0.25 9.29 4.50
C GLY A 119 0.56 10.77 4.72
N ILE A 120 -0.41 11.57 5.15
CA ILE A 120 -0.26 13.01 5.40
C ILE A 120 -0.74 13.33 6.80
N ASP A 121 0.13 13.92 7.60
CA ASP A 121 -0.23 14.48 8.92
C ASP A 121 -0.47 15.98 8.79
N TRP A 122 -1.72 16.40 8.94
CA TRP A 122 -2.13 17.79 8.84
C TRP A 122 -1.81 18.62 10.10
N ASN A 123 -1.48 17.95 11.20
CA ASN A 123 -1.30 18.57 12.51
C ASN A 123 0.17 18.67 12.97
N LYS A 124 1.09 18.07 12.22
CA LYS A 124 2.51 18.04 12.64
C LYS A 124 3.29 19.35 12.46
N GLY A 125 2.66 20.39 11.98
CA GLY A 125 3.31 21.67 11.69
C GLY A 125 3.98 21.72 10.32
N CYS A 126 4.94 22.64 10.13
CA CYS A 126 5.54 22.92 8.83
C CYS A 126 6.56 21.86 8.39
N TYR A 127 6.52 21.52 7.10
CA TYR A 127 7.49 20.62 6.44
C TYR A 127 7.72 21.01 4.98
N MET A 128 8.81 20.55 4.38
CA MET A 128 9.11 20.81 2.97
C MET A 128 8.05 20.14 2.07
N GLY A 129 7.52 20.89 1.09
CA GLY A 129 6.45 20.41 0.20
C GLY A 129 5.02 20.63 0.72
N GLN A 130 4.86 21.09 1.96
CA GLN A 130 3.56 21.36 2.58
C GLN A 130 2.68 22.32 1.76
N GLU A 131 3.26 23.37 1.17
CA GLU A 131 2.50 24.38 0.43
C GLU A 131 1.72 23.75 -0.74
N LEU A 132 2.35 22.92 -1.55
CA LEU A 132 1.69 22.22 -2.64
C LEU A 132 0.56 21.31 -2.13
N THR A 133 0.85 20.51 -1.11
CA THR A 133 -0.09 19.56 -0.52
C THR A 133 -1.31 20.28 0.07
N ALA A 134 -1.08 21.30 0.89
CA ALA A 134 -2.15 22.10 1.51
C ALA A 134 -2.97 22.85 0.47
N ARG A 135 -2.33 23.47 -0.54
CA ARG A 135 -3.01 24.16 -1.63
C ARG A 135 -3.93 23.23 -2.41
N THR A 136 -3.44 22.02 -2.74
CA THR A 136 -4.22 21.02 -3.46
C THR A 136 -5.46 20.60 -2.67
N LYS A 137 -5.33 20.39 -1.35
CA LYS A 137 -6.47 20.04 -0.47
C LYS A 137 -7.48 21.20 -0.35
N TYR A 138 -7.03 22.34 0.11
CA TYR A 138 -7.94 23.43 0.50
C TYR A 138 -8.56 24.19 -0.68
N ARG A 139 -7.95 24.12 -1.85
CA ARG A 139 -8.51 24.71 -3.09
C ARG A 139 -9.30 23.71 -3.92
N GLY A 140 -9.42 22.44 -3.48
CA GLY A 140 -10.13 21.41 -4.22
C GLY A 140 -9.50 21.13 -5.59
N LEU A 141 -8.17 21.22 -5.71
CA LEU A 141 -7.46 21.11 -6.98
C LEU A 141 -7.07 19.67 -7.35
N VAL A 142 -7.61 18.67 -6.66
CA VAL A 142 -7.41 17.26 -7.04
C VAL A 142 -8.16 17.03 -8.36
N ARG A 143 -7.42 16.90 -9.44
CA ARG A 143 -7.98 16.71 -10.79
C ARG A 143 -7.85 15.27 -11.28
N LYS A 144 -6.93 14.53 -10.69
CA LYS A 144 -6.69 13.13 -10.98
C LYS A 144 -6.80 12.31 -9.70
N ARG A 145 -7.11 11.04 -9.84
CA ARG A 145 -7.13 10.11 -8.71
C ARG A 145 -6.57 8.76 -9.15
N LEU A 146 -5.67 8.21 -8.35
CA LEU A 146 -5.24 6.83 -8.51
C LEU A 146 -6.37 5.92 -8.04
N MET A 147 -6.86 5.07 -8.93
CA MET A 147 -8.03 4.23 -8.68
C MET A 147 -7.80 2.80 -9.17
N PRO A 148 -8.37 1.79 -8.50
CA PRO A 148 -8.48 0.45 -9.05
C PRO A 148 -9.37 0.44 -10.28
N VAL A 149 -8.96 -0.31 -11.30
CA VAL A 149 -9.71 -0.52 -12.54
C VAL A 149 -9.73 -1.99 -12.90
N ALA A 150 -10.87 -2.47 -13.38
CA ALA A 150 -10.95 -3.81 -13.97
C ALA A 150 -10.33 -3.80 -15.37
N ILE A 151 -9.65 -4.88 -15.74
CA ILE A 151 -9.00 -5.03 -17.04
C ILE A 151 -9.58 -6.26 -17.72
N GLU A 152 -10.19 -6.05 -18.87
CA GLU A 152 -10.63 -7.14 -19.74
C GLU A 152 -9.56 -7.40 -20.83
N GLY A 153 -9.14 -8.65 -20.96
CA GLY A 153 -8.10 -9.06 -21.92
C GLY A 153 -6.68 -8.87 -21.41
N LEU A 154 -5.77 -8.49 -22.28
CA LEU A 154 -4.35 -8.32 -21.94
C LEU A 154 -4.15 -7.05 -21.12
N ALA A 155 -3.45 -7.18 -20.00
CA ALA A 155 -3.11 -6.07 -19.15
C ALA A 155 -2.21 -5.06 -19.90
N PRO A 156 -2.58 -3.77 -19.95
CA PRO A 156 -1.74 -2.74 -20.55
C PRO A 156 -0.44 -2.56 -19.75
N ALA A 157 0.63 -2.19 -20.44
CA ALA A 157 1.87 -1.84 -19.76
C ALA A 157 1.70 -0.55 -18.92
N PRO A 158 2.45 -0.38 -17.81
CA PRO A 158 2.50 0.89 -17.10
C PRO A 158 2.84 2.05 -18.05
N GLY A 159 2.18 3.20 -17.86
CA GLY A 159 2.32 4.36 -18.74
C GLY A 159 1.41 4.34 -19.98
N THR A 160 0.65 3.26 -20.21
CA THR A 160 -0.31 3.21 -21.31
C THR A 160 -1.45 4.21 -21.06
N PRO A 161 -1.79 5.10 -22.01
CA PRO A 161 -2.92 6.00 -21.88
C PRO A 161 -4.24 5.26 -21.72
N VAL A 162 -5.06 5.70 -20.77
CA VAL A 162 -6.46 5.28 -20.63
C VAL A 162 -7.33 6.26 -21.40
N MET A 163 -8.15 5.75 -22.32
CA MET A 163 -8.99 6.57 -23.17
C MET A 163 -10.46 6.50 -22.76
N ALA A 164 -11.15 7.64 -22.76
CA ALA A 164 -12.60 7.73 -22.69
C ALA A 164 -13.10 8.25 -24.06
N GLY A 165 -13.51 7.32 -24.90
CA GLY A 165 -13.73 7.61 -26.32
C GLY A 165 -12.44 8.05 -27.02
N GLU A 166 -12.43 9.25 -27.60
CA GLU A 166 -11.25 9.82 -28.27
C GLU A 166 -10.35 10.66 -27.34
N GLN A 167 -10.72 10.82 -26.08
CA GLN A 167 -10.00 11.68 -25.13
C GLN A 167 -9.19 10.86 -24.14
N GLU A 168 -7.98 11.32 -23.85
CA GLU A 168 -7.17 10.72 -22.81
C GLU A 168 -7.77 11.02 -21.44
N ALA A 169 -8.14 9.97 -20.71
CA ALA A 169 -8.74 10.02 -19.39
C ALA A 169 -7.74 9.70 -18.27
N GLY A 170 -6.55 9.23 -18.59
CA GLY A 170 -5.56 8.91 -17.57
C GLY A 170 -4.44 8.02 -18.08
N GLU A 171 -3.76 7.35 -17.15
CA GLU A 171 -2.60 6.52 -17.44
C GLU A 171 -2.57 5.30 -16.53
N MET A 172 -2.27 4.14 -17.10
CA MET A 172 -2.10 2.90 -16.35
C MET A 172 -0.85 2.92 -15.48
N ARG A 173 -0.95 2.34 -14.30
CA ARG A 173 0.14 2.02 -13.38
C ARG A 173 0.33 0.51 -13.31
N SER A 174 0.61 -0.05 -12.14
CA SER A 174 0.74 -1.50 -11.99
C SER A 174 -0.57 -2.24 -12.21
N SER A 175 -0.47 -3.49 -12.65
CA SER A 175 -1.62 -4.38 -12.83
C SER A 175 -1.25 -5.81 -12.45
N GLN A 176 -2.25 -6.60 -12.02
CA GLN A 176 -2.13 -8.01 -11.69
C GLN A 176 -3.48 -8.71 -11.88
N ASP A 177 -3.51 -9.79 -12.64
CA ASP A 177 -4.64 -10.72 -12.77
C ASP A 177 -6.01 -10.04 -12.99
N GLY A 178 -6.13 -9.24 -14.04
CA GLY A 178 -7.41 -8.61 -14.44
C GLY A 178 -7.79 -7.37 -13.64
N ILE A 179 -6.91 -6.88 -12.77
CA ILE A 179 -7.10 -5.62 -12.06
C ILE A 179 -5.84 -4.74 -12.18
N GLY A 180 -6.00 -3.43 -12.20
CA GLY A 180 -4.88 -2.50 -12.25
C GLY A 180 -5.13 -1.23 -11.44
N LEU A 181 -4.09 -0.44 -11.23
CA LEU A 181 -4.19 0.94 -10.80
C LEU A 181 -4.07 1.84 -12.02
N ALA A 182 -4.90 2.86 -12.10
CA ALA A 182 -4.79 3.91 -13.10
C ALA A 182 -4.92 5.28 -12.45
N LEU A 183 -4.08 6.24 -12.88
CA LEU A 183 -4.20 7.63 -12.48
C LEU A 183 -5.18 8.32 -13.43
N LEU A 184 -6.43 8.43 -13.02
CA LEU A 184 -7.54 8.88 -13.86
C LEU A 184 -7.90 10.34 -13.61
N ARG A 185 -8.27 11.05 -14.66
CA ARG A 185 -8.82 12.41 -14.62
C ARG A 185 -10.28 12.35 -14.20
N LEU A 186 -10.60 13.00 -13.09
CA LEU A 186 -11.97 13.00 -12.55
C LEU A 186 -13.00 13.64 -13.47
N ASP A 187 -12.59 14.61 -14.30
CA ASP A 187 -13.43 15.28 -15.29
C ASP A 187 -13.70 14.44 -16.55
N ARG A 188 -13.14 13.23 -16.64
CA ARG A 188 -13.24 12.35 -17.83
C ARG A 188 -13.83 10.98 -17.51
N ILE A 189 -14.03 10.67 -16.24
CA ILE A 189 -14.61 9.41 -15.74
C ILE A 189 -15.97 9.71 -15.11
N GLU A 190 -16.87 10.39 -15.87
CA GLU A 190 -18.24 10.57 -15.41
C GLU A 190 -18.93 9.22 -15.24
N GLU A 191 -19.79 9.14 -14.24
CA GLU A 191 -20.55 7.98 -13.76
C GLU A 191 -21.39 7.31 -14.85
#